data_ad05a6002f657bd533121a266ee96ebd
#
_entry.id   ad05a6002f657bd533121a266ee96ebd
#
_cell.length_a   1.000
_cell.length_b   1.000
_cell.length_c   1.000
_cell.angle_alpha   90.00
_cell.angle_beta   90.00
_cell.angle_gamma   90.00
#
_symmetry.space_group_name_H-M   'P 1'
#
loop_
_entity.id
_entity.type
_entity.pdbx_description
1 polymer ?
#
loop_
_entity_poly.entity_id
_entity_poly.type
_entity_poly.pdbx_seq_one_letter_code
_entity_poly.pdbx_strand_id
1 'polypeptide(L)'
;AKIDKVSLDVVFAAQTAWQILLAAESCNNLSRFDGVKYGYRTAEYKNIDELYVKSRTEAFSFLTKATIIYGSDVLAKDKYESCYDKSLRIRRIVLTKVKELLVSYDAILTPACSRLTFEPYDTKDAFTKVFDESLYTAVASITGLPAMVTGGVQLIADAFNESTLLSIAHSVEKEEA
;
A
#
# COMPACT_ATOMS: atom_id res chain seq x y z
N ALA A 1 -20.31 18.98 -10.92
CA ALA A 1 -18.85 19.08 -10.65
C ALA A 1 -18.11 19.44 -11.94
N LYS A 2 -16.98 20.18 -11.84
CA LYS A 2 -16.07 20.41 -12.96
C LYS A 2 -14.96 19.37 -12.88
N ILE A 3 -14.69 18.66 -13.97
CA ILE A 3 -13.65 17.63 -14.04
C ILE A 3 -12.64 18.05 -15.11
N ASP A 4 -11.38 18.16 -14.71
CA ASP A 4 -10.28 18.44 -15.60
C ASP A 4 -9.34 17.22 -15.65
N LYS A 5 -8.81 16.90 -16.82
CA LYS A 5 -7.83 15.81 -16.98
C LYS A 5 -6.44 16.36 -16.71
N VAL A 6 -5.76 15.78 -15.72
CA VAL A 6 -4.39 16.14 -15.36
C VAL A 6 -3.44 14.96 -15.58
N SER A 7 -2.16 15.23 -15.80
CA SER A 7 -1.12 14.19 -15.85
C SER A 7 -0.37 14.14 -14.53
N LEU A 8 -0.16 12.96 -14.01
CA LEU A 8 0.65 12.71 -12.83
C LEU A 8 1.79 11.73 -13.20
N ASP A 9 2.90 12.28 -13.62
CA ASP A 9 4.07 11.55 -14.14
C ASP A 9 4.83 10.73 -13.10
N VAL A 10 4.49 10.90 -11.80
CA VAL A 10 5.16 10.22 -10.68
C VAL A 10 4.51 8.89 -10.26
N VAL A 11 3.41 8.45 -10.90
CA VAL A 11 2.63 7.28 -10.47
C VAL A 11 3.47 5.99 -10.42
N PHE A 12 4.24 5.71 -11.46
CA PHE A 12 5.10 4.51 -11.50
C PHE A 12 6.23 4.58 -10.46
N ALA A 13 6.82 5.77 -10.28
CA ALA A 13 7.82 5.97 -9.24
C ALA A 13 7.23 5.82 -7.84
N ALA A 14 5.99 6.27 -7.64
CA ALA A 14 5.23 6.11 -6.40
C ALA A 14 5.00 4.64 -6.08
N GLN A 15 4.58 3.84 -7.05
CA GLN A 15 4.34 2.40 -6.88
C GLN A 15 5.61 1.66 -6.46
N THR A 16 6.72 1.88 -7.17
CA THR A 16 8.00 1.22 -6.85
C THR A 16 8.51 1.63 -5.47
N ALA A 17 8.49 2.94 -5.15
CA ALA A 17 8.93 3.42 -3.85
C ALA A 17 8.02 2.94 -2.72
N TRP A 18 6.71 2.89 -2.94
CA TRP A 18 5.75 2.34 -1.99
C TRP A 18 6.03 0.87 -1.68
N GLN A 19 6.29 0.04 -2.68
CA GLN A 19 6.58 -1.39 -2.49
C GLN A 19 7.83 -1.60 -1.63
N ILE A 20 8.90 -0.83 -1.89
CA ILE A 20 10.14 -0.88 -1.14
C ILE A 20 9.90 -0.47 0.33
N LEU A 21 9.22 0.66 0.55
CA LEU A 21 8.93 1.15 1.89
C LEU A 21 7.98 0.22 2.64
N LEU A 22 6.93 -0.29 1.98
CA LEU A 22 6.01 -1.28 2.56
C LEU A 22 6.76 -2.53 3.01
N ALA A 23 7.65 -3.06 2.17
CA ALA A 23 8.41 -4.26 2.50
C ALA A 23 9.37 -4.02 3.68
N ALA A 24 10.10 -2.91 3.69
CA ALA A 24 11.00 -2.53 4.77
C ALA A 24 10.26 -2.37 6.11
N GLU A 25 9.15 -1.62 6.12
CA GLU A 25 8.31 -1.42 7.30
C GLU A 25 7.66 -2.72 7.76
N SER A 26 7.16 -3.55 6.84
CA SER A 26 6.58 -4.85 7.17
C SER A 26 7.61 -5.79 7.79
N CYS A 27 8.82 -5.85 7.26
CA CYS A 27 9.92 -6.65 7.82
C CYS A 27 10.20 -6.24 9.26
N ASN A 28 10.34 -4.94 9.52
CA ASN A 28 10.63 -4.40 10.84
C ASN A 28 9.46 -4.61 11.83
N ASN A 29 8.22 -4.30 11.42
CA ASN A 29 7.06 -4.40 12.29
C ASN A 29 6.67 -5.86 12.60
N LEU A 30 6.71 -6.75 11.61
CA LEU A 30 6.39 -8.17 11.78
C LEU A 30 7.48 -8.96 12.51
N SER A 31 8.66 -8.38 12.75
CA SER A 31 9.67 -8.97 13.64
C SER A 31 9.16 -9.12 15.10
N ARG A 32 8.18 -8.30 15.49
CA ARG A 32 7.58 -8.32 16.83
C ARG A 32 6.51 -9.41 17.01
N PHE A 33 6.08 -10.06 15.93
CA PHE A 33 5.08 -11.12 15.99
C PHE A 33 5.75 -12.44 16.42
N ASP A 34 5.43 -12.88 17.61
CA ASP A 34 6.03 -14.06 18.27
C ASP A 34 5.02 -15.20 18.59
N GLY A 35 3.71 -14.92 18.40
CA GLY A 35 2.64 -15.86 18.79
C GLY A 35 2.43 -16.03 20.30
N VAL A 36 3.07 -15.17 21.11
CA VAL A 36 2.97 -15.20 22.58
C VAL A 36 2.10 -14.06 23.09
N LYS A 37 2.38 -12.84 22.67
CA LYS A 37 1.71 -11.63 23.16
C LYS A 37 0.38 -11.38 22.45
N TYR A 38 0.28 -11.71 21.18
CA TYR A 38 -0.92 -11.51 20.36
C TYR A 38 -0.90 -12.36 19.09
N GLY A 39 -2.06 -12.50 18.47
CA GLY A 39 -2.24 -13.17 17.19
C GLY A 39 -2.26 -14.69 17.27
N TYR A 40 -2.00 -15.33 16.14
CA TYR A 40 -1.98 -16.78 16.03
C TYR A 40 -0.81 -17.40 16.82
N ARG A 41 -1.08 -18.48 17.53
CA ARG A 41 -0.12 -19.30 18.26
C ARG A 41 -0.25 -20.75 17.83
N THR A 42 0.87 -21.40 17.48
CA THR A 42 0.86 -22.84 17.21
C THR A 42 0.43 -23.65 18.45
N ALA A 43 -0.33 -24.72 18.21
CA ALA A 43 -0.82 -25.56 19.30
C ALA A 43 0.26 -26.51 19.87
N GLU A 44 1.24 -26.90 19.04
CA GLU A 44 2.24 -27.91 19.39
C GLU A 44 3.66 -27.38 19.23
N TYR A 45 4.40 -27.32 20.34
CA TYR A 45 5.81 -26.92 20.37
C TYR A 45 6.52 -27.55 21.58
N LYS A 46 7.83 -27.79 21.45
CA LYS A 46 8.66 -28.38 22.50
C LYS A 46 9.42 -27.35 23.34
N ASN A 47 9.72 -26.20 22.74
CA ASN A 47 10.49 -25.13 23.34
C ASN A 47 10.08 -23.79 22.74
N ILE A 48 10.64 -22.68 23.25
CA ILE A 48 10.31 -21.33 22.85
C ILE A 48 10.71 -21.02 21.39
N ASP A 49 11.83 -21.56 20.92
CA ASP A 49 12.29 -21.35 19.54
C ASP A 49 11.33 -22.01 18.54
N GLU A 50 10.92 -23.25 18.86
CA GLU A 50 9.95 -23.97 18.04
C GLU A 50 8.58 -23.28 18.04
N LEU A 51 8.15 -22.72 19.18
CA LEU A 51 6.94 -21.91 19.27
C LEU A 51 7.01 -20.72 18.30
N TYR A 52 8.09 -19.96 18.30
CA TYR A 52 8.26 -18.79 17.42
C TYR A 52 8.29 -19.19 15.95
N VAL A 53 9.10 -20.17 15.60
CA VAL A 53 9.24 -20.64 14.22
C VAL A 53 7.90 -21.14 13.66
N LYS A 54 7.22 -22.04 14.40
CA LYS A 54 5.95 -22.61 13.96
C LYS A 54 4.85 -21.57 13.89
N SER A 55 4.67 -20.74 14.91
CA SER A 55 3.63 -19.71 14.92
C SER A 55 3.77 -18.76 13.74
N ARG A 56 4.99 -18.30 13.46
CA ARG A 56 5.26 -17.43 12.30
C ARG A 56 5.07 -18.16 10.97
N THR A 57 5.51 -19.42 10.89
CA THR A 57 5.37 -20.23 9.67
C THR A 57 3.92 -20.49 9.30
N GLU A 58 3.08 -20.77 10.27
CA GLU A 58 1.66 -21.08 10.11
C GLU A 58 0.82 -19.81 9.90
N ALA A 59 1.13 -18.72 10.63
CA ALA A 59 0.38 -17.47 10.56
C ALA A 59 0.62 -16.67 9.27
N PHE A 60 1.85 -16.69 8.73
CA PHE A 60 2.21 -15.83 7.60
C PHE A 60 1.91 -16.51 6.26
N SER A 61 1.12 -15.84 5.43
CA SER A 61 0.89 -16.23 4.05
C SER A 61 2.18 -16.16 3.21
N PHE A 62 2.14 -16.73 2.01
CA PHE A 62 3.25 -16.64 1.05
C PHE A 62 3.64 -15.17 0.77
N LEU A 63 2.67 -14.29 0.51
CA LEU A 63 2.92 -12.88 0.23
C LEU A 63 3.57 -12.17 1.42
N THR A 64 3.11 -12.44 2.64
CA THR A 64 3.71 -11.88 3.86
C THR A 64 5.16 -12.30 4.01
N LYS A 65 5.47 -13.59 3.80
CA LYS A 65 6.85 -14.11 3.85
C LYS A 65 7.74 -13.49 2.79
N ALA A 66 7.26 -13.40 1.55
CA ALA A 66 7.99 -12.77 0.44
C ALA A 66 8.27 -11.28 0.74
N THR A 67 7.29 -10.55 1.27
CA THR A 67 7.43 -9.15 1.67
C THR A 67 8.47 -8.97 2.77
N ILE A 68 8.50 -9.86 3.79
CA ILE A 68 9.50 -9.82 4.86
C ILE A 68 10.92 -10.05 4.30
N ILE A 69 11.08 -11.04 3.42
CA ILE A 69 12.39 -11.35 2.80
C ILE A 69 12.85 -10.17 1.95
N TYR A 70 11.98 -9.62 1.12
CA TYR A 70 12.30 -8.45 0.31
C TYR A 70 12.64 -7.22 1.18
N GLY A 71 11.89 -6.99 2.26
CA GLY A 71 12.16 -5.93 3.22
C GLY A 71 13.52 -6.07 3.91
N SER A 72 13.91 -7.30 4.26
CA SER A 72 15.24 -7.57 4.81
C SER A 72 16.36 -7.26 3.81
N ASP A 73 16.15 -7.59 2.53
CA ASP A 73 17.10 -7.34 1.46
C ASP A 73 17.29 -5.83 1.19
N VAL A 74 16.21 -5.06 1.11
CA VAL A 74 16.30 -3.61 0.87
C VAL A 74 16.85 -2.81 2.05
N LEU A 75 16.79 -3.35 3.26
CA LEU A 75 17.39 -2.77 4.46
C LEU A 75 18.87 -3.19 4.66
N ALA A 76 19.40 -4.08 3.83
CA ALA A 76 20.79 -4.48 3.89
C ALA A 76 21.72 -3.28 3.66
N LYS A 77 22.88 -3.28 4.34
CA LYS A 77 23.81 -2.14 4.39
C LYS A 77 24.21 -1.62 3.00
N ASP A 78 24.41 -2.52 2.06
CA ASP A 78 24.82 -2.22 0.68
C ASP A 78 23.69 -1.69 -0.20
N LYS A 79 22.43 -1.88 0.21
CA LYS A 79 21.21 -1.46 -0.52
C LYS A 79 20.45 -0.31 0.13
N TYR A 80 20.72 -0.03 1.39
CA TYR A 80 19.96 0.95 2.17
C TYR A 80 19.85 2.32 1.47
N GLU A 81 20.96 2.89 1.04
CA GLU A 81 20.97 4.21 0.37
C GLU A 81 20.32 4.17 -1.01
N SER A 82 20.57 3.11 -1.80
CA SER A 82 20.09 3.00 -3.17
C SER A 82 18.63 2.58 -3.26
N CYS A 83 18.09 1.91 -2.25
CA CYS A 83 16.70 1.43 -2.21
C CYS A 83 15.86 2.20 -1.18
N TYR A 84 16.10 2.00 0.12
CA TYR A 84 15.23 2.55 1.16
C TYR A 84 15.28 4.08 1.23
N ASP A 85 16.46 4.67 1.39
CA ASP A 85 16.62 6.13 1.48
C ASP A 85 16.17 6.84 0.19
N LYS A 86 16.50 6.27 -0.97
CA LYS A 86 16.01 6.78 -2.25
C LYS A 86 14.49 6.76 -2.33
N SER A 87 13.83 5.72 -1.81
CA SER A 87 12.36 5.62 -1.78
C SER A 87 11.73 6.67 -0.86
N LEU A 88 12.37 7.01 0.27
CA LEU A 88 11.92 8.12 1.12
C LEU A 88 11.98 9.47 0.39
N ARG A 89 13.02 9.70 -0.40
CA ARG A 89 13.14 10.92 -1.24
C ARG A 89 12.07 10.96 -2.34
N ILE A 90 11.80 9.83 -3.00
CA ILE A 90 10.73 9.72 -3.99
C ILE A 90 9.37 9.98 -3.33
N ARG A 91 9.10 9.42 -2.15
CA ARG A 91 7.89 9.69 -1.37
C ARG A 91 7.64 11.18 -1.19
N ARG A 92 8.68 11.95 -0.85
CA ARG A 92 8.57 13.41 -0.69
C ARG A 92 8.23 14.10 -2.01
N ILE A 93 8.85 13.70 -3.11
CA ILE A 93 8.55 14.25 -4.45
C ILE A 93 7.09 13.97 -4.83
N VAL A 94 6.63 12.73 -4.65
CA VAL A 94 5.25 12.33 -4.94
C VAL A 94 4.25 13.16 -4.11
N LEU A 95 4.49 13.27 -2.80
CA LEU A 95 3.63 14.08 -1.92
C LEU A 95 3.57 15.54 -2.36
N THR A 96 4.71 16.14 -2.71
CA THR A 96 4.76 17.52 -3.19
C THR A 96 3.94 17.70 -4.47
N LYS A 97 4.10 16.80 -5.45
CA LYS A 97 3.36 16.84 -6.72
C LYS A 97 1.85 16.68 -6.53
N VAL A 98 1.44 15.74 -5.67
CA VAL A 98 0.02 15.54 -5.35
C VAL A 98 -0.56 16.77 -4.65
N LYS A 99 0.16 17.36 -3.70
CA LYS A 99 -0.29 18.58 -3.00
C LYS A 99 -0.37 19.80 -3.93
N GLU A 100 0.55 19.95 -4.88
CA GLU A 100 0.45 21.01 -5.90
C GLU A 100 -0.86 20.95 -6.68
N LEU A 101 -1.33 19.74 -7.04
CA LEU A 101 -2.63 19.56 -7.68
C LEU A 101 -3.79 19.92 -6.73
N LEU A 102 -3.73 19.47 -5.47
CA LEU A 102 -4.78 19.70 -4.47
C LEU A 102 -4.91 21.16 -4.02
N VAL A 103 -3.98 22.05 -4.41
CA VAL A 103 -4.17 23.51 -4.27
C VAL A 103 -5.28 24.03 -5.19
N SER A 104 -5.46 23.39 -6.36
CA SER A 104 -6.40 23.85 -7.39
C SER A 104 -7.65 22.97 -7.53
N TYR A 105 -7.63 21.77 -6.93
CA TYR A 105 -8.70 20.78 -7.03
C TYR A 105 -9.10 20.28 -5.65
N ASP A 106 -10.39 20.05 -5.45
CA ASP A 106 -10.94 19.52 -4.18
C ASP A 106 -10.55 18.04 -3.96
N ALA A 107 -10.43 17.28 -5.04
CA ALA A 107 -9.99 15.89 -5.01
C ALA A 107 -9.36 15.47 -6.33
N ILE A 108 -8.51 14.43 -6.26
CA ILE A 108 -7.95 13.72 -7.41
C ILE A 108 -8.72 12.42 -7.58
N LEU A 109 -9.16 12.13 -8.80
CA LEU A 109 -9.92 10.94 -9.15
C LEU A 109 -9.06 10.04 -10.02
N THR A 110 -8.92 8.76 -9.61
CA THR A 110 -8.17 7.72 -10.32
C THR A 110 -8.95 6.41 -10.35
N PRO A 111 -8.64 5.47 -11.25
CA PRO A 111 -9.13 4.10 -11.09
C PRO A 111 -8.67 3.54 -9.73
N ALA A 112 -9.52 2.71 -9.09
CA ALA A 112 -9.14 2.02 -7.86
C ALA A 112 -8.27 0.79 -8.15
N CYS A 113 -8.54 0.09 -9.26
CA CYS A 113 -7.82 -1.10 -9.71
C CYS A 113 -7.89 -1.21 -11.23
N SER A 114 -7.10 -2.11 -11.81
CA SER A 114 -7.11 -2.36 -13.26
C SER A 114 -8.30 -3.22 -13.72
N ARG A 115 -9.00 -3.88 -12.79
CA ARG A 115 -10.10 -4.81 -13.04
C ARG A 115 -11.26 -4.57 -12.10
N LEU A 116 -12.47 -4.80 -12.59
CA LEU A 116 -13.69 -4.75 -11.77
C LEU A 116 -13.97 -6.07 -11.05
N THR A 117 -13.41 -7.18 -11.53
CA THR A 117 -13.61 -8.51 -10.95
C THR A 117 -12.30 -9.07 -10.43
N PHE A 118 -12.34 -9.63 -9.22
CA PHE A 118 -11.21 -10.32 -8.64
C PHE A 118 -11.13 -11.76 -9.19
N GLU A 119 -9.96 -12.12 -9.74
CA GLU A 119 -9.61 -13.50 -10.07
C GLU A 119 -8.53 -13.99 -9.11
N PRO A 120 -8.69 -15.20 -8.52
CA PRO A 120 -7.66 -15.77 -7.66
C PRO A 120 -6.31 -15.88 -8.37
N TYR A 121 -5.25 -15.51 -7.71
CA TYR A 121 -3.88 -15.63 -8.24
C TYR A 121 -3.31 -17.01 -7.94
N ASP A 122 -2.58 -17.59 -8.90
CA ASP A 122 -1.63 -18.64 -8.57
C ASP A 122 -0.53 -18.07 -7.65
N THR A 123 -0.08 -18.87 -6.70
CA THR A 123 0.94 -18.48 -5.71
C THR A 123 2.22 -17.96 -6.38
N LYS A 124 2.58 -18.51 -7.54
CA LYS A 124 3.78 -18.10 -8.29
C LYS A 124 3.71 -16.66 -8.81
N ASP A 125 2.53 -16.25 -9.23
CA ASP A 125 2.29 -14.94 -9.85
C ASP A 125 1.77 -13.90 -8.85
N ALA A 126 1.35 -14.34 -7.65
CA ALA A 126 0.64 -13.51 -6.70
C ALA A 126 1.40 -12.22 -6.34
N PHE A 127 2.71 -12.30 -6.15
CA PHE A 127 3.53 -11.14 -5.79
C PHE A 127 3.53 -10.07 -6.89
N THR A 128 3.74 -10.48 -8.15
CA THR A 128 3.76 -9.55 -9.31
C THR A 128 2.37 -8.98 -9.57
N LYS A 129 1.33 -9.83 -9.57
CA LYS A 129 -0.05 -9.38 -9.83
C LYS A 129 -0.57 -8.42 -8.76
N VAL A 130 -0.32 -8.68 -7.48
CA VAL A 130 -0.69 -7.76 -6.40
C VAL A 130 0.06 -6.43 -6.53
N PHE A 131 1.32 -6.45 -6.94
CA PHE A 131 2.07 -5.24 -7.21
C PHE A 131 1.46 -4.46 -8.38
N ASP A 132 1.19 -5.11 -9.51
CA ASP A 132 0.61 -4.46 -10.69
C ASP A 132 -0.76 -3.82 -10.38
N GLU A 133 -1.62 -4.51 -9.62
CA GLU A 133 -2.94 -3.98 -9.20
C GLU A 133 -2.84 -2.77 -8.26
N SER A 134 -1.72 -2.57 -7.57
CA SER A 134 -1.53 -1.45 -6.64
C SER A 134 -1.13 -0.13 -7.30
N LEU A 135 -0.99 -0.06 -8.62
CA LEU A 135 -0.47 1.10 -9.34
C LEU A 135 -1.12 2.43 -8.90
N TYR A 136 -2.42 2.49 -8.86
CA TYR A 136 -3.15 3.73 -8.52
C TYR A 136 -3.28 3.93 -7.01
N THR A 137 -3.49 2.86 -6.24
CA THR A 137 -3.64 2.94 -4.78
C THR A 137 -2.33 3.24 -4.05
N ALA A 138 -1.19 2.91 -4.67
CA ALA A 138 0.13 3.22 -4.13
C ALA A 138 0.35 4.73 -3.91
N VAL A 139 -0.25 5.60 -4.75
CA VAL A 139 -0.14 7.06 -4.61
C VAL A 139 -0.75 7.52 -3.29
N ALA A 140 -1.96 7.09 -2.96
CA ALA A 140 -2.60 7.43 -1.68
C ALA A 140 -1.79 6.86 -0.50
N SER A 141 -1.39 5.60 -0.60
CA SER A 141 -0.65 4.91 0.47
C SER A 141 0.71 5.55 0.77
N ILE A 142 1.48 5.93 -0.26
CA ILE A 142 2.82 6.50 -0.07
C ILE A 142 2.77 7.95 0.42
N THR A 143 1.73 8.70 0.04
CA THR A 143 1.56 10.10 0.46
C THR A 143 0.97 10.22 1.85
N GLY A 144 0.19 9.21 2.30
CA GLY A 144 -0.54 9.26 3.56
C GLY A 144 -1.72 10.23 3.54
N LEU A 145 -2.19 10.61 2.36
CA LEU A 145 -3.37 11.45 2.19
C LEU A 145 -4.65 10.62 2.32
N PRO A 146 -5.76 11.21 2.78
CA PRO A 146 -7.03 10.52 2.86
C PRO A 146 -7.50 10.10 1.47
N ALA A 147 -7.96 8.87 1.37
CA ALA A 147 -8.48 8.31 0.13
C ALA A 147 -9.72 7.45 0.38
N MET A 148 -10.60 7.40 -0.60
CA MET A 148 -11.84 6.65 -0.56
C MET A 148 -12.10 6.01 -1.92
N VAL A 149 -12.76 4.85 -1.92
CA VAL A 149 -13.21 4.18 -3.15
C VAL A 149 -14.72 4.11 -3.16
N THR A 150 -15.32 4.52 -4.27
CA THR A 150 -16.75 4.39 -4.54
C THR A 150 -16.95 4.19 -6.05
N GLY A 151 -17.92 3.36 -6.47
CA GLY A 151 -18.19 3.09 -7.89
C GLY A 151 -16.99 2.63 -8.71
N GLY A 152 -16.00 1.94 -8.10
CA GLY A 152 -14.76 1.50 -8.77
C GLY A 152 -13.71 2.61 -8.98
N VAL A 153 -13.96 3.81 -8.47
CA VAL A 153 -13.07 4.98 -8.58
C VAL A 153 -12.46 5.30 -7.23
N GLN A 154 -11.18 5.63 -7.21
CA GLN A 154 -10.50 6.15 -6.03
C GLN A 154 -10.51 7.68 -6.05
N LEU A 155 -10.86 8.27 -4.92
CA LEU A 155 -10.79 9.71 -4.63
C LEU A 155 -9.67 9.95 -3.62
N ILE A 156 -8.82 10.95 -3.85
CA ILE A 156 -7.75 11.38 -2.93
C ILE A 156 -7.94 12.87 -2.66
N ALA A 157 -7.97 13.29 -1.39
CA ALA A 157 -8.04 14.69 -1.00
C ALA A 157 -6.84 15.12 -0.16
N ASP A 158 -6.73 16.42 0.16
CA ASP A 158 -5.68 16.91 1.04
C ASP A 158 -5.91 16.43 2.49
N ALA A 159 -4.85 16.50 3.29
CA ALA A 159 -4.86 16.05 4.67
C ALA A 159 -6.01 16.68 5.47
N PHE A 160 -6.69 15.86 6.28
CA PHE A 160 -7.84 16.24 7.11
C PHE A 160 -9.07 16.74 6.32
N ASN A 161 -9.17 16.42 5.03
CA ASN A 161 -10.31 16.80 4.19
C ASN A 161 -11.21 15.59 3.83
N GLU A 162 -11.41 14.67 4.78
CA GLU A 162 -12.27 13.50 4.62
C GLU A 162 -13.72 13.87 4.35
N SER A 163 -14.19 15.01 4.86
CA SER A 163 -15.57 15.49 4.63
C SER A 163 -15.84 15.76 3.14
N THR A 164 -14.85 16.27 2.41
CA THR A 164 -14.95 16.48 0.96
C THR A 164 -15.07 15.15 0.22
N LEU A 165 -14.24 14.14 0.60
CA LEU A 165 -14.33 12.80 0.00
C LEU A 165 -15.71 12.17 0.20
N LEU A 166 -16.25 12.22 1.43
CA LEU A 166 -17.57 11.69 1.75
C LEU A 166 -18.67 12.40 0.97
N SER A 167 -18.59 13.72 0.81
CA SER A 167 -19.56 14.50 0.07
C SER A 167 -19.58 14.17 -1.42
N ILE A 168 -18.38 14.00 -2.02
CA ILE A 168 -18.25 13.61 -3.43
C ILE A 168 -18.78 12.18 -3.62
N ALA A 169 -18.36 11.23 -2.78
CA ALA A 169 -18.78 9.84 -2.85
C ALA A 169 -20.31 9.70 -2.74
N HIS A 170 -20.92 10.39 -1.78
CA HIS A 170 -22.37 10.40 -1.64
C HIS A 170 -23.10 10.95 -2.88
N SER A 171 -22.51 11.92 -3.57
CA SER A 171 -23.08 12.46 -4.81
C SER A 171 -22.99 11.44 -5.95
N VAL A 172 -21.89 10.67 -6.05
CA VAL A 172 -21.72 9.60 -7.04
C VAL A 172 -22.75 8.49 -6.81
N GLU A 173 -22.89 8.00 -5.57
CA GLU A 173 -23.82 6.92 -5.23
C GLU A 173 -25.30 7.29 -5.48
N LYS A 174 -25.66 8.55 -5.33
CA LYS A 174 -27.03 9.03 -5.63
C LYS A 174 -27.37 9.05 -7.11
N GLU A 175 -26.38 9.20 -7.99
CA GLU A 175 -26.59 9.20 -9.44
C GLU A 175 -26.66 7.77 -10.00
N GLU A 176 -26.16 6.76 -9.26
CA GLU A 176 -26.20 5.34 -9.63
C GLU A 176 -27.48 4.62 -9.11
N ALA A 177 -28.24 5.24 -8.21
CA ALA A 177 -29.47 4.70 -7.61
C ALA A 177 -30.73 5.15 -8.37
#